data_7c4b2d30d8d4fce86da36e865855c0f3
#
_entry.id   7c4b2d30d8d4fce86da36e865855c0f3
#
_cell.length_a   1.000
_cell.length_b   1.000
_cell.length_c   1.000
_cell.angle_alpha   90.00
_cell.angle_beta   90.00
_cell.angle_gamma   90.00
#
_symmetry.space_group_name_H-M   'P 1'
#
loop_
_entity.id
_entity.type
_entity.pdbx_description
1 polymer ?
#
loop_
_entity_poly.entity_id
_entity_poly.type
_entity_poly.pdbx_seq_one_letter_code
_entity_poly.pdbx_strand_id
1 'polypeptide(L)'
;MSHISVLLHETVDALIGDRNTGIFVDGTFGRGGHTRLLLSKLDENARVYAFDKDPQALAVAAELEQQDPRFKIIHASFADLKNEMNQRGIEEVDGVMADLGVSSPQLDQAERGFSFMKDGPLDMRMDNSQGLTAADWLVEVSEEHLANVIFQYGEERYSRRIAKAIKAAGYIDTTAKLAEIVKVAHPKWEKNKHAATRTFQAIRIEINKELDDVHEFLPQALDLLKSDGRLAVISFHSLEDRIIKQFIQKESTLAEDTGWGMPQKIEETRRLKKIDRVRASEAEVKENPRSRSAWLRVAERINK
;
A
#
# COMPACT_ATOMS: atom_id res chain seq x y z
N MET A 1 2.59 13.22 19.14
CA MET A 1 3.31 13.74 17.95
C MET A 1 2.32 13.75 16.82
N SER A 2 2.16 14.85 16.08
CA SER A 2 1.33 14.89 14.89
C SER A 2 1.92 13.95 13.84
N HIS A 3 1.11 13.08 13.30
CA HIS A 3 1.51 12.18 12.22
C HIS A 3 1.77 13.00 10.96
N ILE A 4 2.98 12.92 10.42
CA ILE A 4 3.34 13.55 9.14
C ILE A 4 3.25 12.48 8.07
N SER A 5 2.38 12.69 7.07
CA SER A 5 2.27 11.80 5.92
C SER A 5 3.56 11.86 5.09
N VAL A 6 3.99 10.71 4.59
CA VAL A 6 5.23 10.58 3.81
C VAL A 6 5.03 11.12 2.40
N LEU A 7 6.02 11.88 1.88
CA LEU A 7 5.98 12.48 0.52
C LEU A 7 4.67 13.24 0.25
N LEU A 8 4.17 13.95 1.28
CA LEU A 8 2.84 14.54 1.30
C LEU A 8 2.60 15.53 0.15
N HIS A 9 3.49 16.51 0.02
CA HIS A 9 3.37 17.55 -1.00
C HIS A 9 3.70 16.99 -2.38
N GLU A 10 4.75 16.20 -2.48
CA GLU A 10 5.20 15.59 -3.74
C GLU A 10 4.10 14.71 -4.36
N THR A 11 3.37 13.97 -3.53
CA THR A 11 2.28 13.09 -4.01
C THR A 11 1.10 13.90 -4.50
N VAL A 12 0.64 14.86 -3.70
CA VAL A 12 -0.54 15.65 -4.06
C VAL A 12 -0.26 16.55 -5.26
N ASP A 13 0.90 17.22 -5.30
CA ASP A 13 1.28 18.10 -6.40
C ASP A 13 1.47 17.33 -7.72
N ALA A 14 2.09 16.15 -7.65
CA ALA A 14 2.22 15.29 -8.81
C ALA A 14 0.87 14.75 -9.29
N LEU A 15 -0.07 14.45 -8.37
CA LEU A 15 -1.39 13.95 -8.70
C LEU A 15 -2.24 14.98 -9.43
N ILE A 16 -2.33 16.20 -8.89
CA ILE A 16 -3.18 17.25 -9.46
C ILE A 16 -2.56 17.91 -10.70
N GLY A 17 -1.22 18.05 -10.76
CA GLY A 17 -0.54 18.86 -11.76
C GLY A 17 -1.05 20.30 -11.71
N ASP A 18 -1.54 20.82 -12.85
CA ASP A 18 -2.11 22.16 -12.95
C ASP A 18 -3.63 22.21 -12.73
N ARG A 19 -4.24 21.08 -12.31
CA ARG A 19 -5.70 20.99 -12.09
C ARG A 19 -6.06 21.51 -10.71
N ASN A 20 -7.21 22.16 -10.61
CA ASN A 20 -7.82 22.54 -9.34
C ASN A 20 -9.24 21.97 -9.18
N THR A 21 -9.74 21.24 -10.17
CA THR A 21 -11.05 20.59 -10.14
C THR A 21 -10.96 19.18 -10.73
N GLY A 22 -12.01 18.38 -10.55
CA GLY A 22 -12.11 17.02 -11.07
C GLY A 22 -12.49 16.01 -10.01
N ILE A 23 -12.41 14.73 -10.36
CA ILE A 23 -12.69 13.61 -9.47
C ILE A 23 -11.37 12.91 -9.15
N PHE A 24 -11.05 12.83 -7.86
CA PHE A 24 -9.81 12.20 -7.37
C PHE A 24 -10.13 11.08 -6.41
N VAL A 25 -9.25 10.07 -6.40
CA VAL A 25 -9.37 8.93 -5.50
C VAL A 25 -8.10 8.78 -4.65
N ASP A 26 -8.29 8.63 -3.35
CA ASP A 26 -7.27 8.19 -2.38
C ASP A 26 -7.57 6.74 -1.99
N GLY A 27 -6.77 5.79 -2.49
CA GLY A 27 -6.94 4.37 -2.20
C GLY A 27 -6.66 3.97 -0.75
N THR A 28 -6.04 4.88 0.04
CA THR A 28 -5.51 4.58 1.38
C THR A 28 -5.64 5.79 2.30
N PHE A 29 -6.84 6.06 2.79
CA PHE A 29 -7.14 7.27 3.57
C PHE A 29 -6.25 7.41 4.82
N GLY A 30 -6.07 6.32 5.59
CA GLY A 30 -5.29 6.29 6.82
C GLY A 30 -5.77 7.32 7.85
N ARG A 31 -5.06 8.43 7.98
CA ARG A 31 -5.44 9.58 8.84
C ARG A 31 -5.82 10.82 8.05
N GLY A 32 -5.92 10.70 6.73
CA GLY A 32 -6.41 11.74 5.84
C GLY A 32 -5.42 12.87 5.56
N GLY A 33 -4.12 12.64 5.75
CA GLY A 33 -3.12 13.67 5.50
C GLY A 33 -3.07 14.08 4.03
N HIS A 34 -2.91 13.12 3.12
CA HIS A 34 -2.93 13.36 1.68
C HIS A 34 -4.29 13.91 1.23
N THR A 35 -5.40 13.28 1.64
CA THR A 35 -6.76 13.73 1.32
C THR A 35 -7.03 15.17 1.76
N ARG A 36 -6.63 15.58 2.99
CA ARG A 36 -6.82 16.96 3.47
C ARG A 36 -6.01 17.97 2.66
N LEU A 37 -4.76 17.65 2.35
CA LEU A 37 -3.93 18.52 1.50
C LEU A 37 -4.54 18.62 0.09
N LEU A 38 -4.99 17.50 -0.47
CA LEU A 38 -5.66 17.46 -1.78
C LEU A 38 -6.89 18.38 -1.80
N LEU A 39 -7.80 18.22 -0.83
CA LEU A 39 -9.00 19.06 -0.71
C LEU A 39 -8.66 20.56 -0.56
N SER A 40 -7.56 20.90 0.11
CA SER A 40 -7.13 22.30 0.29
C SER A 40 -6.66 22.97 -1.01
N LYS A 41 -6.27 22.18 -2.01
CA LYS A 41 -5.79 22.66 -3.32
C LYS A 41 -6.86 22.63 -4.40
N LEU A 42 -7.98 21.98 -4.13
CA LEU A 42 -9.08 21.82 -5.09
C LEU A 42 -10.20 22.83 -4.85
N ASP A 43 -10.91 23.18 -5.92
CA ASP A 43 -12.07 24.08 -5.86
C ASP A 43 -13.35 23.37 -5.37
N GLU A 44 -14.45 24.09 -5.30
CA GLU A 44 -15.76 23.63 -4.80
C GLU A 44 -16.43 22.57 -5.69
N ASN A 45 -16.05 22.50 -6.97
CA ASN A 45 -16.61 21.56 -7.94
C ASN A 45 -15.92 20.20 -7.91
N ALA A 46 -14.74 20.11 -7.29
CA ALA A 46 -14.02 18.86 -7.19
C ALA A 46 -14.72 17.85 -6.28
N ARG A 47 -14.40 16.59 -6.47
CA ARG A 47 -14.86 15.49 -5.61
C ARG A 47 -13.67 14.59 -5.28
N VAL A 48 -13.57 14.17 -4.01
CA VAL A 48 -12.54 13.28 -3.53
C VAL A 48 -13.21 12.06 -2.88
N TYR A 49 -12.91 10.88 -3.39
CA TYR A 49 -13.33 9.61 -2.84
C TYR A 49 -12.14 8.95 -2.18
N ALA A 50 -12.28 8.50 -0.95
CA ALA A 50 -11.21 7.76 -0.30
C ALA A 50 -11.67 6.37 0.12
N PHE A 51 -10.72 5.46 0.17
CA PHE A 51 -10.93 4.08 0.57
C PHE A 51 -10.13 3.79 1.84
N ASP A 52 -10.70 3.03 2.73
CA ASP A 52 -9.96 2.38 3.81
C ASP A 52 -10.74 1.16 4.32
N LYS A 53 -10.02 0.16 4.81
CA LYS A 53 -10.58 -1.03 5.46
C LYS A 53 -10.43 -1.00 6.98
N ASP A 54 -9.63 -0.09 7.53
CA ASP A 54 -9.40 0.04 8.97
C ASP A 54 -10.54 0.83 9.64
N PRO A 55 -11.31 0.24 10.59
CA PRO A 55 -12.38 0.94 11.31
C PRO A 55 -11.92 2.24 11.98
N GLN A 56 -10.68 2.32 12.44
CA GLN A 56 -10.13 3.55 13.03
C GLN A 56 -9.90 4.66 11.99
N ALA A 57 -9.52 4.31 10.78
CA ALA A 57 -9.40 5.27 9.67
C ALA A 57 -10.79 5.77 9.26
N LEU A 58 -11.78 4.88 9.17
CA LEU A 58 -13.16 5.22 8.85
C LEU A 58 -13.77 6.21 9.85
N ALA A 59 -13.49 6.06 11.15
CA ALA A 59 -13.96 6.99 12.17
C ALA A 59 -13.41 8.42 11.93
N VAL A 60 -12.13 8.54 11.61
CA VAL A 60 -11.51 9.84 11.27
C VAL A 60 -12.06 10.41 9.96
N ALA A 61 -12.31 9.54 8.97
CA ALA A 61 -12.85 9.94 7.69
C ALA A 61 -14.29 10.46 7.81
N ALA A 62 -15.12 9.84 8.66
CA ALA A 62 -16.50 10.28 8.90
C ALA A 62 -16.57 11.73 9.45
N GLU A 63 -15.60 12.14 10.27
CA GLU A 63 -15.50 13.52 10.73
C GLU A 63 -15.19 14.49 9.57
N LEU A 64 -14.27 14.10 8.67
CA LEU A 64 -13.93 14.90 7.51
C LEU A 64 -15.11 15.00 6.53
N GLU A 65 -15.86 13.92 6.33
CA GLU A 65 -17.04 13.89 5.46
C GLU A 65 -18.16 14.83 5.92
N GLN A 66 -18.28 15.03 7.24
CA GLN A 66 -19.21 16.02 7.81
C GLN A 66 -18.72 17.47 7.59
N GLN A 67 -17.42 17.69 7.52
CA GLN A 67 -16.81 19.01 7.40
C GLN A 67 -16.68 19.48 5.96
N ASP A 68 -16.49 18.56 4.99
CA ASP A 68 -16.25 18.88 3.59
C ASP A 68 -17.17 18.07 2.67
N PRO A 69 -18.18 18.70 2.04
CA PRO A 69 -19.15 17.99 1.18
C PRO A 69 -18.54 17.42 -0.10
N ARG A 70 -17.33 17.82 -0.45
CA ARG A 70 -16.59 17.29 -1.61
C ARG A 70 -15.99 15.92 -1.35
N PHE A 71 -15.87 15.54 -0.08
CA PHE A 71 -15.22 14.29 0.36
C PHE A 71 -16.24 13.18 0.63
N LYS A 72 -15.88 11.95 0.24
CA LYS A 72 -16.63 10.72 0.54
C LYS A 72 -15.68 9.61 0.92
N ILE A 73 -15.97 8.92 2.04
CA ILE A 73 -15.25 7.71 2.45
C ILE A 73 -16.00 6.45 1.99
N ILE A 74 -15.26 5.47 1.53
CA ILE A 74 -15.75 4.16 1.10
C ILE A 74 -15.08 3.10 1.97
N HIS A 75 -15.90 2.34 2.73
CA HIS A 75 -15.42 1.22 3.52
C HIS A 75 -15.20 0.00 2.62
N ALA A 76 -14.07 -0.06 1.97
CA ALA A 76 -13.67 -1.16 1.10
C ALA A 76 -12.14 -1.20 0.95
N SER A 77 -11.61 -2.31 0.45
CA SER A 77 -10.24 -2.34 -0.06
C SER A 77 -10.16 -1.54 -1.36
N PHE A 78 -9.05 -0.87 -1.59
CA PHE A 78 -8.74 -0.25 -2.89
C PHE A 78 -8.65 -1.30 -4.03
N ALA A 79 -8.53 -2.58 -3.71
CA ALA A 79 -8.63 -3.67 -4.68
C ALA A 79 -10.00 -3.75 -5.37
N ASP A 80 -11.06 -3.18 -4.76
CA ASP A 80 -12.41 -3.11 -5.32
C ASP A 80 -12.73 -1.76 -6.00
N LEU A 81 -11.71 -0.96 -6.26
CA LEU A 81 -11.80 0.43 -6.72
C LEU A 81 -12.83 0.64 -7.84
N LYS A 82 -12.73 -0.12 -8.92
CA LYS A 82 -13.58 0.05 -10.12
C LYS A 82 -15.04 -0.27 -9.83
N ASN A 83 -15.28 -1.35 -9.09
CA ASN A 83 -16.63 -1.76 -8.72
C ASN A 83 -17.31 -0.71 -7.84
N GLU A 84 -16.61 -0.24 -6.82
CA GLU A 84 -17.12 0.77 -5.88
C GLU A 84 -17.39 2.13 -6.55
N MET A 85 -16.53 2.55 -7.48
CA MET A 85 -16.74 3.79 -8.23
C MET A 85 -17.90 3.67 -9.22
N ASN A 86 -18.01 2.54 -9.94
CA ASN A 86 -19.11 2.27 -10.87
C ASN A 86 -20.49 2.24 -10.17
N GLN A 87 -20.59 1.67 -8.97
CA GLN A 87 -21.82 1.67 -8.17
C GLN A 87 -22.30 3.09 -7.82
N ARG A 88 -21.38 4.07 -7.84
CA ARG A 88 -21.66 5.49 -7.61
C ARG A 88 -21.87 6.28 -8.90
N GLY A 89 -21.90 5.59 -10.04
CA GLY A 89 -22.05 6.23 -11.35
C GLY A 89 -20.81 6.97 -11.84
N ILE A 90 -19.63 6.63 -11.30
CA ILE A 90 -18.36 7.26 -11.66
C ILE A 90 -17.57 6.29 -12.51
N GLU A 91 -17.49 6.57 -13.79
CA GLU A 91 -16.81 5.76 -14.78
C GLU A 91 -15.38 6.25 -15.07
N GLU A 92 -15.08 7.52 -14.73
CA GLU A 92 -13.78 8.13 -15.00
C GLU A 92 -13.37 9.10 -13.90
N VAL A 93 -12.04 9.14 -13.63
CA VAL A 93 -11.43 10.02 -12.63
C VAL A 93 -10.22 10.77 -13.18
N ASP A 94 -9.90 11.91 -12.59
CA ASP A 94 -8.78 12.77 -12.98
C ASP A 94 -7.47 12.37 -12.31
N GLY A 95 -7.53 11.66 -11.18
CA GLY A 95 -6.36 11.16 -10.49
C GLY A 95 -6.67 10.08 -9.47
N VAL A 96 -5.72 9.14 -9.33
CA VAL A 96 -5.76 8.07 -8.32
C VAL A 96 -4.44 8.06 -7.58
N MET A 97 -4.48 8.11 -6.25
CA MET A 97 -3.29 7.92 -5.42
C MET A 97 -3.47 6.77 -4.43
N ALA A 98 -2.36 6.21 -3.98
CA ALA A 98 -2.32 5.27 -2.88
C ALA A 98 -1.00 5.39 -2.10
N ASP A 99 -1.08 5.42 -0.76
CA ASP A 99 0.03 5.37 0.18
C ASP A 99 0.06 3.99 0.83
N LEU A 100 0.84 3.06 0.24
CA LEU A 100 0.79 1.65 0.58
C LEU A 100 1.39 1.36 1.97
N GLY A 101 1.12 0.16 2.47
CA GLY A 101 1.66 -0.35 3.72
C GLY A 101 0.78 -0.03 4.93
N VAL A 102 1.41 0.24 6.08
CA VAL A 102 0.72 0.38 7.38
C VAL A 102 0.73 1.82 7.86
N SER A 103 -0.38 2.23 8.46
CA SER A 103 -0.48 3.53 9.10
C SER A 103 0.35 3.58 10.39
N SER A 104 0.79 4.79 10.80
CA SER A 104 1.54 4.94 12.05
C SER A 104 0.78 4.46 13.27
N PRO A 105 -0.54 4.71 13.45
CA PRO A 105 -1.28 4.14 14.57
C PRO A 105 -1.26 2.62 14.61
N GLN A 106 -1.34 1.93 13.48
CA GLN A 106 -1.22 0.47 13.44
C GLN A 106 0.12 -0.02 14.01
N LEU A 107 1.22 0.72 13.77
CA LEU A 107 2.55 0.38 14.31
C LEU A 107 2.74 0.83 15.77
N ASP A 108 2.10 1.92 16.19
CA ASP A 108 2.33 2.55 17.50
C ASP A 108 1.43 1.99 18.60
N GLN A 109 0.27 1.44 18.24
CA GLN A 109 -0.70 0.81 19.13
C GLN A 109 -0.35 -0.67 19.32
N ALA A 110 0.08 -1.03 20.54
CA ALA A 110 0.49 -2.40 20.85
C ALA A 110 -0.64 -3.42 20.61
N GLU A 111 -1.88 -3.03 20.89
CA GLU A 111 -3.09 -3.84 20.72
C GLU A 111 -3.39 -4.23 19.28
N ARG A 112 -2.79 -3.55 18.29
CA ARG A 112 -2.93 -3.88 16.86
C ARG A 112 -1.99 -5.00 16.40
N GLY A 113 -0.93 -5.31 17.16
CA GLY A 113 -0.03 -6.43 16.90
C GLY A 113 0.93 -6.28 15.71
N PHE A 114 1.03 -5.13 15.05
CA PHE A 114 1.90 -4.91 13.89
C PHE A 114 3.39 -4.79 14.23
N SER A 115 3.70 -4.45 15.49
CA SER A 115 5.07 -4.18 15.93
C SER A 115 5.40 -4.98 17.19
N PHE A 116 6.64 -5.43 17.30
CA PHE A 116 7.19 -6.05 18.51
C PHE A 116 7.98 -5.07 19.40
N MET A 117 7.99 -3.79 19.06
CA MET A 117 8.64 -2.76 19.88
C MET A 117 7.91 -2.51 21.21
N LYS A 118 6.62 -2.78 21.22
CA LYS A 118 5.77 -2.85 22.41
C LYS A 118 5.03 -4.17 22.34
N ASP A 119 5.01 -4.90 23.44
CA ASP A 119 4.28 -6.17 23.49
C ASP A 119 2.76 -5.94 23.48
N GLY A 120 2.06 -6.79 22.73
CA GLY A 120 0.62 -6.76 22.58
C GLY A 120 0.09 -8.04 21.93
N PRO A 121 -1.22 -8.17 21.77
CA PRO A 121 -1.84 -9.30 21.08
C PRO A 121 -1.28 -9.46 19.67
N LEU A 122 -1.08 -10.70 19.23
CA LEU A 122 -0.58 -10.98 17.89
C LEU A 122 -1.75 -10.98 16.88
N ASP A 123 -2.27 -9.78 16.55
CA ASP A 123 -3.42 -9.60 15.64
C ASP A 123 -2.98 -9.35 14.20
N MET A 124 -2.33 -8.24 13.90
CA MET A 124 -1.84 -7.77 12.59
C MET A 124 -2.92 -7.51 11.52
N ARG A 125 -4.22 -7.58 11.81
CA ARG A 125 -5.27 -7.25 10.84
C ARG A 125 -5.40 -5.74 10.68
N MET A 126 -5.48 -5.26 9.44
CA MET A 126 -5.86 -3.88 9.14
C MET A 126 -7.34 -3.66 9.43
N ASP A 127 -8.21 -4.52 8.91
CA ASP A 127 -9.60 -4.64 9.33
C ASP A 127 -9.71 -5.66 10.48
N ASN A 128 -9.76 -5.18 11.69
CA ASN A 128 -9.84 -6.04 12.89
C ASN A 128 -11.27 -6.49 13.23
N SER A 129 -12.26 -6.14 12.39
CA SER A 129 -13.64 -6.60 12.54
C SER A 129 -13.89 -8.00 11.98
N GLN A 130 -12.99 -8.51 11.13
CA GLN A 130 -13.16 -9.78 10.44
C GLN A 130 -11.83 -10.52 10.21
N GLY A 131 -11.92 -11.77 9.78
CA GLY A 131 -10.77 -12.61 9.44
C GLY A 131 -10.01 -13.16 10.65
N LEU A 132 -8.98 -13.96 10.36
CA LEU A 132 -8.12 -14.57 11.39
C LEU A 132 -7.08 -13.59 11.88
N THR A 133 -6.83 -13.55 13.18
CA THR A 133 -5.66 -12.89 13.74
C THR A 133 -4.38 -13.58 13.28
N ALA A 134 -3.24 -12.92 13.39
CA ALA A 134 -1.95 -13.55 13.11
C ALA A 134 -1.70 -14.77 14.02
N ALA A 135 -2.14 -14.70 15.29
CA ALA A 135 -2.05 -15.81 16.22
C ALA A 135 -2.84 -17.04 15.73
N ASP A 136 -4.08 -16.85 15.30
CA ASP A 136 -4.94 -17.93 14.80
C ASP A 136 -4.42 -18.48 13.47
N TRP A 137 -4.05 -17.58 12.55
CA TRP A 137 -3.48 -17.97 11.26
C TRP A 137 -2.21 -18.82 11.41
N LEU A 138 -1.32 -18.48 12.37
CA LEU A 138 -0.11 -19.25 12.65
C LEU A 138 -0.42 -20.67 13.15
N VAL A 139 -1.56 -20.90 13.78
CA VAL A 139 -2.00 -22.25 14.17
C VAL A 139 -2.46 -23.05 12.94
N GLU A 140 -3.28 -22.43 12.09
CA GLU A 140 -3.91 -23.12 10.96
C GLU A 140 -2.94 -23.38 9.80
N VAL A 141 -2.03 -22.44 9.51
CA VAL A 141 -1.12 -22.53 8.37
C VAL A 141 -0.18 -23.73 8.47
N SER A 142 0.10 -24.41 7.36
CA SER A 142 1.11 -25.47 7.31
C SER A 142 2.53 -24.89 7.48
N GLU A 143 3.47 -25.68 8.00
CA GLU A 143 4.87 -25.27 8.12
C GLU A 143 5.47 -24.89 6.77
N GLU A 144 5.14 -25.64 5.71
CA GLU A 144 5.63 -25.36 4.36
C GLU A 144 5.10 -24.04 3.83
N HIS A 145 3.79 -23.76 3.96
CA HIS A 145 3.22 -22.49 3.51
C HIS A 145 3.78 -21.32 4.30
N LEU A 146 3.90 -21.43 5.62
CA LEU A 146 4.53 -20.41 6.47
C LEU A 146 5.97 -20.12 6.04
N ALA A 147 6.75 -21.17 5.74
CA ALA A 147 8.13 -21.01 5.25
C ALA A 147 8.15 -20.25 3.91
N ASN A 148 7.22 -20.56 3.00
CA ASN A 148 7.11 -19.88 1.72
C ASN A 148 6.71 -18.41 1.88
N VAL A 149 5.75 -18.09 2.75
CA VAL A 149 5.35 -16.72 3.08
C VAL A 149 6.54 -15.94 3.64
N ILE A 150 7.25 -16.48 4.62
CA ILE A 150 8.44 -15.83 5.22
C ILE A 150 9.55 -15.64 4.17
N PHE A 151 9.73 -16.56 3.24
CA PHE A 151 10.72 -16.44 2.18
C PHE A 151 10.33 -15.38 1.13
N GLN A 152 9.11 -15.46 0.63
CA GLN A 152 8.66 -14.60 -0.48
C GLN A 152 8.39 -13.17 -0.02
N TYR A 153 7.67 -12.97 1.09
CA TYR A 153 7.23 -11.65 1.57
C TYR A 153 8.19 -11.03 2.58
N GLY A 154 8.96 -11.86 3.28
CA GLY A 154 10.01 -11.38 4.18
C GLY A 154 11.38 -11.25 3.52
N GLU A 155 11.57 -11.83 2.32
CA GLU A 155 12.89 -12.00 1.70
C GLU A 155 13.90 -12.64 2.69
N GLU A 156 13.40 -13.59 3.53
CA GLU A 156 14.18 -14.22 4.61
C GLU A 156 14.66 -15.63 4.21
N ARG A 157 15.95 -15.78 4.04
CA ARG A 157 16.56 -17.03 3.59
C ARG A 157 16.51 -18.18 4.62
N TYR A 158 16.35 -17.86 5.91
CA TYR A 158 16.23 -18.85 6.98
C TYR A 158 14.77 -19.24 7.27
N SER A 159 13.87 -18.94 6.35
CA SER A 159 12.41 -19.09 6.46
C SER A 159 11.98 -20.48 6.96
N ARG A 160 12.54 -21.57 6.43
CA ARG A 160 12.21 -22.95 6.86
C ARG A 160 12.54 -23.20 8.31
N ARG A 161 13.69 -22.71 8.78
CA ARG A 161 14.10 -22.85 10.19
C ARG A 161 13.21 -22.05 11.11
N ILE A 162 12.84 -20.83 10.71
CA ILE A 162 11.94 -19.96 11.45
C ILE A 162 10.54 -20.57 11.50
N ALA A 163 9.99 -21.00 10.36
CA ALA A 163 8.68 -21.64 10.29
C ALA A 163 8.58 -22.88 11.19
N LYS A 164 9.61 -23.75 11.16
CA LYS A 164 9.68 -24.92 12.04
C LYS A 164 9.64 -24.52 13.52
N ALA A 165 10.39 -23.48 13.92
CA ALA A 165 10.42 -23.02 15.30
C ALA A 165 9.06 -22.41 15.73
N ILE A 166 8.41 -21.64 14.86
CA ILE A 166 7.07 -21.10 15.09
C ILE A 166 6.06 -22.23 15.28
N LYS A 167 6.03 -23.21 14.39
CA LYS A 167 5.10 -24.36 14.49
C LYS A 167 5.35 -25.22 15.73
N ALA A 168 6.61 -25.41 16.12
CA ALA A 168 6.97 -26.16 17.33
C ALA A 168 6.55 -25.43 18.63
N ALA A 169 6.40 -24.11 18.61
CA ALA A 169 5.98 -23.33 19.77
C ALA A 169 4.46 -23.42 20.06
N GLY A 170 3.66 -23.93 19.12
CA GLY A 170 2.20 -24.01 19.26
C GLY A 170 1.55 -22.63 19.20
N TYR A 171 0.56 -22.36 20.08
CA TYR A 171 -0.15 -21.08 20.10
C TYR A 171 0.73 -19.93 20.60
N ILE A 172 0.83 -18.89 19.78
CA ILE A 172 1.63 -17.68 20.03
C ILE A 172 0.66 -16.51 20.14
N ASP A 173 0.47 -16.00 21.33
CA ASP A 173 -0.56 -15.00 21.68
C ASP A 173 -0.04 -13.56 21.60
N THR A 174 1.29 -13.33 21.72
CA THR A 174 1.83 -11.98 21.78
C THR A 174 2.96 -11.73 20.76
N THR A 175 3.15 -10.45 20.44
CA THR A 175 4.19 -10.00 19.52
C THR A 175 5.60 -10.25 20.06
N ALA A 176 5.83 -10.07 21.38
CA ALA A 176 7.12 -10.33 22.01
C ALA A 176 7.50 -11.82 21.94
N LYS A 177 6.54 -12.71 22.17
CA LYS A 177 6.75 -14.17 22.09
C LYS A 177 7.13 -14.60 20.68
N LEU A 178 6.43 -14.10 19.65
CA LEU A 178 6.80 -14.36 18.25
C LEU A 178 8.21 -13.82 17.94
N ALA A 179 8.51 -12.60 18.34
CA ALA A 179 9.81 -11.97 18.07
C ALA A 179 10.96 -12.75 18.72
N GLU A 180 10.79 -13.25 19.95
CA GLU A 180 11.82 -14.05 20.63
C GLU A 180 12.02 -15.44 19.97
N ILE A 181 10.92 -16.12 19.56
CA ILE A 181 11.01 -17.39 18.82
C ILE A 181 11.82 -17.20 17.53
N VAL A 182 11.51 -16.14 16.76
CA VAL A 182 12.21 -15.84 15.52
C VAL A 182 13.68 -15.52 15.78
N LYS A 183 13.98 -14.72 16.80
CA LYS A 183 15.34 -14.34 17.18
C LYS A 183 16.19 -15.57 17.55
N VAL A 184 15.65 -16.51 18.34
CA VAL A 184 16.32 -17.74 18.72
C VAL A 184 16.52 -18.68 17.51
N ALA A 185 15.53 -18.73 16.62
CA ALA A 185 15.61 -19.52 15.40
C ALA A 185 16.59 -18.96 14.37
N HIS A 186 16.84 -17.65 14.35
CA HIS A 186 17.69 -17.01 13.35
C HIS A 186 19.18 -17.24 13.66
N PRO A 187 19.97 -17.86 12.74
CA PRO A 187 21.32 -18.31 13.05
C PRO A 187 22.40 -17.20 13.08
N LYS A 188 22.05 -16.01 12.59
CA LYS A 188 22.98 -14.88 12.48
C LYS A 188 22.35 -13.60 13.04
N TRP A 189 23.14 -12.84 13.78
CA TRP A 189 22.75 -11.52 14.24
C TRP A 189 23.08 -10.45 13.18
N GLU A 190 22.10 -9.63 12.77
CA GLU A 190 22.32 -8.47 11.90
C GLU A 190 22.42 -7.21 12.77
N LYS A 191 23.53 -6.48 12.67
CA LYS A 191 23.88 -5.36 13.56
C LYS A 191 22.83 -4.23 13.59
N ASN A 192 22.06 -4.06 12.50
CA ASN A 192 21.17 -2.90 12.32
C ASN A 192 19.70 -3.28 12.07
N LYS A 193 19.33 -4.56 12.17
CA LYS A 193 17.96 -5.01 11.90
C LYS A 193 17.59 -6.19 12.79
N HIS A 194 16.51 -6.07 13.54
CA HIS A 194 16.02 -7.17 14.35
C HIS A 194 15.59 -8.35 13.48
N ALA A 195 15.95 -9.58 13.85
CA ALA A 195 15.67 -10.79 13.07
C ALA A 195 14.17 -10.95 12.75
N ALA A 196 13.30 -10.58 13.68
CA ALA A 196 11.85 -10.68 13.51
C ALA A 196 11.26 -9.71 12.48
N THR A 197 11.95 -8.63 12.09
CA THR A 197 11.38 -7.61 11.21
C THR A 197 10.83 -8.18 9.91
N ARG A 198 11.59 -9.07 9.26
CA ARG A 198 11.21 -9.71 8.00
C ARG A 198 10.03 -10.67 8.18
N THR A 199 10.03 -11.41 9.27
CA THR A 199 8.95 -12.36 9.59
C THR A 199 7.64 -11.61 9.88
N PHE A 200 7.69 -10.52 10.65
CA PHE A 200 6.51 -9.67 10.90
C PHE A 200 5.97 -9.07 9.62
N GLN A 201 6.84 -8.52 8.76
CA GLN A 201 6.44 -8.03 7.45
C GLN A 201 5.75 -9.12 6.62
N ALA A 202 6.32 -10.32 6.57
CA ALA A 202 5.78 -11.42 5.78
C ALA A 202 4.39 -11.86 6.24
N ILE A 203 4.21 -12.04 7.55
CA ILE A 203 2.91 -12.43 8.14
C ILE A 203 1.88 -11.33 7.91
N ARG A 204 2.25 -10.06 8.10
CA ARG A 204 1.38 -8.91 7.86
C ARG A 204 0.88 -8.86 6.42
N ILE A 205 1.80 -8.98 5.45
CA ILE A 205 1.47 -8.98 4.02
C ILE A 205 0.48 -10.10 3.69
N GLU A 206 0.72 -11.31 4.22
CA GLU A 206 -0.13 -12.46 3.97
C GLU A 206 -1.54 -12.28 4.53
N ILE A 207 -1.65 -11.86 5.82
CA ILE A 207 -2.95 -11.70 6.50
C ILE A 207 -3.80 -10.63 5.84
N ASN A 208 -3.18 -9.53 5.42
CA ASN A 208 -3.89 -8.37 4.86
C ASN A 208 -4.01 -8.41 3.34
N LYS A 209 -3.44 -9.43 2.68
CA LYS A 209 -3.42 -9.56 1.21
C LYS A 209 -2.82 -8.35 0.50
N GLU A 210 -1.81 -7.71 1.13
CA GLU A 210 -1.31 -6.40 0.71
C GLU A 210 -0.83 -6.37 -0.74
N LEU A 211 -0.08 -7.38 -1.17
CA LEU A 211 0.45 -7.43 -2.54
C LEU A 211 -0.61 -7.85 -3.56
N ASP A 212 -1.54 -8.72 -3.19
CA ASP A 212 -2.68 -9.11 -4.04
C ASP A 212 -3.56 -7.88 -4.30
N ASP A 213 -3.87 -7.11 -3.25
CA ASP A 213 -4.63 -5.87 -3.36
C ASP A 213 -3.95 -4.88 -4.33
N VAL A 214 -2.61 -4.75 -4.31
CA VAL A 214 -1.89 -3.89 -5.26
C VAL A 214 -1.98 -4.40 -6.70
N HIS A 215 -1.90 -5.72 -6.90
CA HIS A 215 -2.05 -6.33 -8.22
C HIS A 215 -3.44 -6.09 -8.83
N GLU A 216 -4.49 -6.16 -8.01
CA GLU A 216 -5.87 -5.90 -8.43
C GLU A 216 -6.14 -4.39 -8.65
N PHE A 217 -5.55 -3.54 -7.82
CA PHE A 217 -5.75 -2.10 -7.85
C PHE A 217 -5.20 -1.43 -9.10
N LEU A 218 -3.95 -1.72 -9.47
CA LEU A 218 -3.25 -0.98 -10.53
C LEU A 218 -3.96 -1.02 -11.89
N PRO A 219 -4.46 -2.18 -12.37
CA PRO A 219 -5.25 -2.23 -13.61
C PRO A 219 -6.55 -1.44 -13.51
N GLN A 220 -7.25 -1.52 -12.38
CA GLN A 220 -8.50 -0.81 -12.15
C GLN A 220 -8.29 0.71 -12.11
N ALA A 221 -7.24 1.16 -11.44
CA ALA A 221 -6.86 2.58 -11.43
C ALA A 221 -6.59 3.10 -12.84
N LEU A 222 -5.81 2.33 -13.64
CA LEU A 222 -5.55 2.68 -15.03
C LEU A 222 -6.83 2.74 -15.88
N ASP A 223 -7.74 1.79 -15.71
CA ASP A 223 -8.99 1.75 -16.47
C ASP A 223 -9.91 2.95 -16.15
N LEU A 224 -9.93 3.40 -14.89
CA LEU A 224 -10.74 4.54 -14.44
C LEU A 224 -10.14 5.90 -14.80
N LEU A 225 -8.82 6.01 -15.01
CA LEU A 225 -8.22 7.28 -15.34
C LEU A 225 -8.70 7.80 -16.70
N LYS A 226 -9.05 9.08 -16.75
CA LYS A 226 -9.22 9.84 -18.00
C LYS A 226 -7.89 9.98 -18.74
N SER A 227 -7.94 10.35 -20.02
CA SER A 227 -6.75 10.88 -20.71
C SER A 227 -6.15 12.02 -19.89
N ASP A 228 -4.82 12.04 -19.77
CA ASP A 228 -4.03 12.95 -18.94
C ASP A 228 -4.25 12.80 -17.42
N GLY A 229 -5.12 11.88 -16.98
CA GLY A 229 -5.30 11.54 -15.57
C GLY A 229 -4.04 10.89 -14.97
N ARG A 230 -3.79 11.10 -13.66
CA ARG A 230 -2.54 10.68 -13.03
C ARG A 230 -2.73 9.60 -11.97
N LEU A 231 -1.79 8.66 -11.99
CA LEU A 231 -1.59 7.63 -10.95
C LEU A 231 -0.37 8.01 -10.13
N ALA A 232 -0.53 8.14 -8.80
CA ALA A 232 0.55 8.43 -7.87
C ALA A 232 0.56 7.40 -6.73
N VAL A 233 1.60 6.55 -6.65
CA VAL A 233 1.65 5.46 -5.67
C VAL A 233 2.94 5.51 -4.88
N ILE A 234 2.79 5.52 -3.54
CA ILE A 234 3.90 5.43 -2.58
C ILE A 234 4.05 3.98 -2.14
N SER A 235 5.28 3.48 -2.14
CA SER A 235 5.66 2.16 -1.64
C SER A 235 6.74 2.27 -0.58
N PHE A 236 6.78 1.33 0.39
CA PHE A 236 7.73 1.34 1.51
C PHE A 236 8.72 0.18 1.48
N HIS A 237 8.48 -0.83 0.69
CA HIS A 237 9.40 -1.97 0.55
C HIS A 237 9.54 -2.44 -0.91
N SER A 238 10.59 -3.24 -1.13
CA SER A 238 11.01 -3.72 -2.45
C SER A 238 9.94 -4.46 -3.23
N LEU A 239 9.06 -5.20 -2.56
CA LEU A 239 8.03 -6.01 -3.21
C LEU A 239 6.94 -5.13 -3.81
N GLU A 240 6.42 -4.16 -3.04
CA GLU A 240 5.46 -3.17 -3.54
C GLU A 240 6.05 -2.36 -4.71
N ASP A 241 7.25 -1.79 -4.51
CA ASP A 241 7.91 -0.98 -5.55
C ASP A 241 8.13 -1.77 -6.84
N ARG A 242 8.43 -3.07 -6.72
CA ARG A 242 8.63 -3.97 -7.87
C ARG A 242 7.35 -4.14 -8.67
N ILE A 243 6.21 -4.38 -8.02
CA ILE A 243 4.90 -4.54 -8.67
C ILE A 243 4.52 -3.26 -9.42
N ILE A 244 4.57 -2.11 -8.75
CA ILE A 244 4.23 -0.81 -9.34
C ILE A 244 5.16 -0.49 -10.51
N LYS A 245 6.48 -0.68 -10.32
CA LYS A 245 7.48 -0.46 -11.37
C LYS A 245 7.21 -1.32 -12.60
N GLN A 246 6.95 -2.63 -12.41
CA GLN A 246 6.70 -3.55 -13.51
C GLN A 246 5.41 -3.21 -14.23
N PHE A 247 4.35 -2.86 -13.51
CA PHE A 247 3.10 -2.43 -14.09
C PHE A 247 3.28 -1.17 -14.95
N ILE A 248 3.84 -0.09 -14.38
CA ILE A 248 4.07 1.15 -15.12
C ILE A 248 5.02 0.90 -16.32
N GLN A 249 6.04 0.06 -16.17
CA GLN A 249 6.94 -0.29 -17.28
C GLN A 249 6.18 -0.98 -18.40
N LYS A 250 5.36 -1.99 -18.10
CA LYS A 250 4.55 -2.73 -19.07
C LYS A 250 3.63 -1.79 -19.84
N GLU A 251 2.89 -0.95 -19.12
CA GLU A 251 1.88 -0.06 -19.72
C GLU A 251 2.49 1.17 -20.42
N SER A 252 3.78 1.47 -20.20
CA SER A 252 4.50 2.59 -20.82
C SER A 252 5.46 2.18 -21.94
N THR A 253 5.52 0.90 -22.29
CA THR A 253 6.39 0.39 -23.35
C THR A 253 5.55 0.05 -24.57
N LEU A 254 6.03 0.45 -25.76
CA LEU A 254 5.45 0.01 -27.02
C LEU A 254 5.60 -1.51 -27.14
N ALA A 255 4.57 -2.17 -27.63
CA ALA A 255 4.71 -3.57 -28.02
C ALA A 255 5.77 -3.65 -29.15
N GLU A 256 6.81 -4.48 -28.97
CA GLU A 256 7.75 -4.76 -30.03
C GLU A 256 7.02 -5.57 -31.11
N ASP A 257 7.08 -5.10 -32.36
CA ASP A 257 6.65 -5.90 -33.51
C ASP A 257 7.70 -7.02 -33.73
N THR A 258 7.37 -8.23 -33.29
CA THR A 258 8.20 -9.43 -33.49
C THR A 258 7.99 -10.06 -34.88
N GLY A 259 7.29 -9.37 -35.79
CA GLY A 259 6.96 -9.85 -37.14
C GLY A 259 8.15 -9.77 -38.12
N TRP A 260 8.49 -10.89 -38.72
CA TRP A 260 9.29 -10.95 -39.95
C TRP A 260 8.43 -10.42 -41.11
N GLY A 261 8.64 -9.18 -41.53
CA GLY A 261 7.95 -8.64 -42.70
C GLY A 261 7.67 -7.15 -42.58
N MET A 262 7.30 -6.49 -43.64
CA MET A 262 7.13 -5.06 -43.86
C MET A 262 6.78 -4.23 -42.62
N PRO A 263 7.27 -2.99 -42.48
CA PRO A 263 6.95 -2.13 -41.37
C PRO A 263 5.42 -1.91 -41.28
N GLN A 264 4.76 -2.61 -40.41
CA GLN A 264 3.40 -2.29 -40.04
C GLN A 264 3.44 -0.98 -39.24
N LYS A 265 2.43 -0.15 -39.44
CA LYS A 265 2.23 1.05 -38.65
C LYS A 265 2.08 0.59 -37.19
N ILE A 266 3.11 0.83 -36.37
CA ILE A 266 3.06 0.50 -34.93
C ILE A 266 1.94 1.36 -34.36
N GLU A 267 0.81 0.76 -34.01
CA GLU A 267 -0.26 1.45 -33.29
C GLU A 267 0.25 1.81 -31.89
N GLU A 268 -0.12 2.97 -31.39
CA GLU A 268 0.23 3.40 -30.04
C GLU A 268 -0.46 2.47 -29.04
N THR A 269 0.30 1.52 -28.48
CA THR A 269 -0.19 0.52 -27.52
C THR A 269 0.06 0.94 -26.07
N ARG A 270 0.84 1.99 -25.86
CA ARG A 270 1.10 2.49 -24.50
C ARG A 270 -0.18 3.11 -23.93
N ARG A 271 -0.43 2.80 -22.70
CA ARG A 271 -1.53 3.39 -21.94
C ARG A 271 -1.05 4.38 -20.88
N LEU A 272 0.23 4.31 -20.49
CA LEU A 272 0.85 5.19 -19.50
C LEU A 272 2.09 5.89 -20.06
N LYS A 273 2.33 7.10 -19.55
CA LYS A 273 3.60 7.83 -19.65
C LYS A 273 4.17 7.95 -18.24
N LYS A 274 5.44 7.59 -18.07
CA LYS A 274 6.16 7.81 -16.80
C LYS A 274 6.36 9.30 -16.60
N ILE A 275 5.97 9.82 -15.46
CA ILE A 275 6.12 11.24 -15.12
C ILE A 275 7.28 11.42 -14.16
N ASP A 276 7.26 10.74 -13.00
CA ASP A 276 8.28 10.96 -11.98
C ASP A 276 8.53 9.73 -11.10
N ARG A 277 9.67 9.76 -10.39
CA ARG A 277 10.05 8.83 -9.35
C ARG A 277 10.78 9.58 -8.25
N VAL A 278 10.12 9.77 -7.10
CA VAL A 278 10.61 10.62 -6.01
C VAL A 278 10.94 9.79 -4.77
N ARG A 279 11.97 10.18 -4.05
CA ARG A 279 12.28 9.67 -2.70
C ARG A 279 12.05 10.78 -1.69
N ALA A 280 11.79 10.36 -0.45
CA ALA A 280 11.80 11.28 0.68
C ALA A 280 13.15 12.02 0.78
N SER A 281 13.09 13.31 1.05
CA SER A 281 14.27 14.13 1.24
C SER A 281 15.02 13.76 2.53
N GLU A 282 16.31 14.12 2.63
CA GLU A 282 17.07 13.88 3.87
C GLU A 282 16.45 14.61 5.08
N ALA A 283 15.87 15.78 4.85
CA ALA A 283 15.16 16.54 5.87
C ALA A 283 13.92 15.77 6.37
N GLU A 284 13.10 15.26 5.45
CA GLU A 284 11.94 14.43 5.77
C GLU A 284 12.34 13.15 6.50
N VAL A 285 13.39 12.45 6.04
CA VAL A 285 13.88 11.22 6.68
C VAL A 285 14.36 11.49 8.10
N LYS A 286 14.96 12.67 8.36
CA LYS A 286 15.40 13.07 9.70
C LYS A 286 14.22 13.34 10.63
N GLU A 287 13.16 13.94 10.12
CA GLU A 287 11.93 14.24 10.86
C GLU A 287 11.04 12.99 11.01
N ASN A 288 10.88 12.22 9.92
CA ASN A 288 10.11 10.97 9.88
C ASN A 288 10.97 9.81 9.36
N PRO A 289 11.68 9.07 10.22
CA PRO A 289 12.54 7.95 9.80
C PRO A 289 11.82 6.84 9.02
N ARG A 290 10.48 6.78 9.10
CA ARG A 290 9.65 5.81 8.33
C ARG A 290 9.64 6.12 6.84
N SER A 291 9.90 7.37 6.44
CA SER A 291 9.99 7.78 5.03
C SER A 291 11.25 7.29 4.31
N ARG A 292 12.27 6.82 5.06
CA ARG A 292 13.58 6.45 4.50
C ARG A 292 13.53 5.48 3.32
N SER A 293 12.62 4.52 3.33
CA SER A 293 12.45 3.52 2.28
C SER A 293 11.36 3.86 1.27
N ALA A 294 10.66 4.97 1.46
CA ALA A 294 9.54 5.36 0.62
C ALA A 294 9.98 5.76 -0.80
N TRP A 295 9.18 5.33 -1.77
CA TRP A 295 9.27 5.72 -3.17
C TRP A 295 7.90 6.12 -3.68
N LEU A 296 7.77 7.32 -4.20
CA LEU A 296 6.64 7.75 -5.00
C LEU A 296 6.91 7.44 -6.47
N ARG A 297 5.96 6.81 -7.14
CA ARG A 297 5.95 6.66 -8.59
C ARG A 297 4.73 7.34 -9.18
N VAL A 298 4.96 8.16 -10.21
CA VAL A 298 3.90 8.91 -10.89
C VAL A 298 3.87 8.51 -12.36
N ALA A 299 2.68 8.23 -12.84
CA ALA A 299 2.43 7.98 -14.25
C ALA A 299 1.16 8.72 -14.70
N GLU A 300 1.08 9.06 -15.98
CA GLU A 300 -0.03 9.77 -16.60
C GLU A 300 -0.66 8.88 -17.67
N ARG A 301 -1.99 8.82 -17.70
CA ARG A 301 -2.73 8.12 -18.74
C ARG A 301 -2.57 8.84 -20.07
N ILE A 302 -2.15 8.12 -21.10
CA ILE A 302 -2.16 8.60 -22.47
C ILE A 302 -3.24 7.86 -23.25
N ASN A 303 -4.10 8.60 -23.89
CA ASN A 303 -5.19 8.10 -24.73
C ASN A 303 -6.13 7.07 -24.06
N LYS A 304 -7.40 7.35 -24.08
CA LYS A 304 -8.46 6.44 -23.70
C LYS A 304 -9.43 6.30 -24.88
#